data_1cebc77081ffde201a1cffc63a468488
#
_entry.id   1cebc77081ffde201a1cffc63a468488
#
_cell.length_a   1.000
_cell.length_b   1.000
_cell.length_c   1.000
_cell.angle_alpha   90.00
_cell.angle_beta   90.00
_cell.angle_gamma   90.00
#
_symmetry.space_group_name_H-M   'P 1'
#
loop_
_entity.id
_entity.type
_entity.pdbx_description
1 polymer ?
#
loop_
_entity_poly.entity_id
_entity_poly.type
_entity_poly.pdbx_seq_one_letter_code
_entity_poly.pdbx_strand_id
1 'polypeptide(L)'
;MLEVELIASRDTTGAEATLVALDEVRAAEDRIASVIVRTPLLASTLRVADTDQQHPIWLKCESLQNAGAFKLRGAYNFISCLTETDRSRGVVTYSSGNHAQGVAWSARELGLSATVVMPVDAPSVKREAVLAMGA
;
A
#
# COMPACT_ATOMS: atom_id res chain seq x y z
N MET A 1 -29.61 -9.86 4.11
CA MET A 1 -28.80 -10.08 2.91
C MET A 1 -28.70 -8.74 2.24
N LEU A 2 -27.59 -8.01 2.46
CA LEU A 2 -27.32 -6.72 1.83
C LEU A 2 -26.60 -7.01 0.51
N GLU A 3 -27.29 -6.84 -0.59
CA GLU A 3 -26.67 -6.80 -1.91
C GLU A 3 -25.87 -5.50 -2.01
N VAL A 4 -24.56 -5.63 -2.11
CA VAL A 4 -23.68 -4.51 -2.46
C VAL A 4 -23.64 -4.44 -3.98
N GLU A 5 -24.42 -3.54 -4.55
CA GLU A 5 -24.30 -3.19 -5.97
C GLU A 5 -22.95 -2.54 -6.19
N LEU A 6 -22.07 -3.23 -6.91
CA LEU A 6 -20.78 -2.68 -7.34
C LEU A 6 -21.08 -1.69 -8.48
N ILE A 7 -21.24 -0.40 -8.18
CA ILE A 7 -21.33 0.65 -9.17
C ILE A 7 -19.92 0.80 -9.78
N ALA A 8 -19.65 0.00 -10.82
CA ALA A 8 -18.54 0.28 -11.71
C ALA A 8 -18.95 1.47 -12.58
N SER A 9 -18.60 2.67 -12.18
CA SER A 9 -18.68 3.82 -13.08
C SER A 9 -17.66 3.59 -14.18
N ARG A 10 -18.10 3.10 -15.31
CA ARG A 10 -17.35 3.18 -16.56
C ARG A 10 -17.41 4.63 -17.01
N ASP A 11 -16.40 5.39 -16.66
CA ASP A 11 -16.14 6.66 -17.33
C ASP A 11 -15.68 6.33 -18.75
N THR A 12 -16.61 6.45 -19.73
CA THR A 12 -16.38 6.22 -21.15
C THR A 12 -15.90 7.48 -21.87
N THR A 13 -15.35 8.44 -21.16
CA THR A 13 -14.56 9.49 -21.77
C THR A 13 -13.19 8.89 -22.11
N GLY A 14 -12.87 8.82 -23.41
CA GLY A 14 -11.65 8.24 -23.96
C GLY A 14 -10.37 9.01 -23.57
N ALA A 15 -10.13 9.11 -22.29
CA ALA A 15 -8.82 9.50 -21.76
C ALA A 15 -7.89 8.30 -22.00
N GLU A 16 -6.94 8.45 -22.93
CA GLU A 16 -5.81 7.54 -23.04
C GLU A 16 -5.24 7.37 -21.62
N ALA A 17 -5.13 6.12 -21.16
CA ALA A 17 -4.52 5.83 -19.87
C ALA A 17 -3.07 6.32 -19.92
N THR A 18 -2.82 7.45 -19.28
CA THR A 18 -1.47 8.04 -19.23
C THR A 18 -0.60 7.08 -18.41
N LEU A 19 0.39 6.49 -19.07
CA LEU A 19 1.37 5.64 -18.40
C LEU A 19 2.18 6.49 -17.41
N VAL A 20 2.47 5.91 -16.25
CA VAL A 20 3.33 6.56 -15.25
C VAL A 20 4.72 6.76 -15.84
N ALA A 21 5.20 7.99 -15.85
CA ALA A 21 6.53 8.33 -16.35
C ALA A 21 7.63 8.00 -15.33
N LEU A 22 8.84 7.75 -15.81
CA LEU A 22 9.97 7.43 -14.93
C LEU A 22 10.28 8.56 -13.93
N ASP A 23 10.10 9.82 -14.34
CA ASP A 23 10.34 10.96 -13.47
C ASP A 23 9.31 11.05 -12.32
N GLU A 24 8.06 10.60 -12.54
CA GLU A 24 7.07 10.48 -11.49
C GLU A 24 7.45 9.40 -10.47
N VAL A 25 8.03 8.28 -10.94
CA VAL A 25 8.55 7.22 -10.07
C VAL A 25 9.73 7.74 -9.23
N ARG A 26 10.65 8.48 -9.82
CA ARG A 26 11.78 9.10 -9.12
C ARG A 26 11.32 10.13 -8.09
N ALA A 27 10.39 10.99 -8.46
CA ALA A 27 9.80 11.95 -7.53
C ALA A 27 9.08 11.26 -6.35
N ALA A 28 8.44 10.11 -6.58
CA ALA A 28 7.87 9.29 -5.53
C ALA A 28 8.96 8.67 -4.63
N GLU A 29 10.07 8.17 -5.22
CA GLU A 29 11.22 7.65 -4.47
C GLU A 29 11.77 8.71 -3.53
N ASP A 30 12.00 9.93 -4.00
CA ASP A 30 12.51 11.04 -3.19
C ASP A 30 11.57 11.37 -2.02
N ARG A 31 10.25 11.40 -2.27
CA ARG A 31 9.26 11.69 -1.22
C ARG A 31 9.26 10.67 -0.08
N ILE A 32 9.48 9.40 -0.39
CA ILE A 32 9.42 8.33 0.60
C ILE A 32 10.79 7.95 1.18
N ALA A 33 11.89 8.47 0.64
CA ALA A 33 13.26 8.05 0.94
C ALA A 33 13.62 8.09 2.45
N SER A 34 13.09 9.08 3.16
CA SER A 34 13.39 9.28 4.60
C SER A 34 12.65 8.30 5.52
N VAL A 35 11.61 7.63 5.03
CA VAL A 35 10.71 6.81 5.88
C VAL A 35 10.69 5.34 5.51
N ILE A 36 11.19 4.98 4.34
CA ILE A 36 11.23 3.57 3.92
C ILE A 36 12.56 2.91 4.28
N VAL A 37 12.50 1.62 4.55
CA VAL A 37 13.70 0.78 4.59
C VAL A 37 14.07 0.39 3.17
N ARG A 38 15.35 0.57 2.78
CA ARG A 38 15.87 -0.02 1.55
C ARG A 38 16.06 -1.52 1.75
N THR A 39 14.99 -2.26 1.55
CA THR A 39 14.96 -3.71 1.80
C THR A 39 15.92 -4.46 0.89
N PRO A 40 16.50 -5.59 1.35
CA PRO A 40 17.40 -6.40 0.54
C PRO A 40 16.75 -6.93 -0.74
N LEU A 41 17.59 -7.12 -1.74
CA LEU A 41 17.25 -7.87 -2.95
C LEU A 41 18.12 -9.13 -2.99
N LEU A 42 17.49 -10.29 -2.78
CA LEU A 42 18.18 -11.56 -2.65
C LEU A 42 18.04 -12.37 -3.94
N ALA A 43 19.17 -12.84 -4.45
CA ALA A 43 19.18 -13.80 -5.56
C ALA A 43 18.63 -15.15 -5.08
N SER A 44 17.79 -15.77 -5.88
CA SER A 44 17.21 -17.07 -5.64
C SER A 44 16.97 -17.80 -6.96
N THR A 45 16.47 -19.02 -6.89
CA THR A 45 16.12 -19.83 -8.07
C THR A 45 14.72 -20.37 -7.91
N LEU A 46 13.88 -20.12 -8.89
CA LEU A 46 12.57 -20.73 -9.01
C LEU A 46 12.70 -22.04 -9.79
N ARG A 47 12.22 -23.14 -9.20
CA ARG A 47 12.04 -24.41 -9.91
C ARG A 47 10.62 -24.50 -10.45
N VAL A 48 10.49 -24.87 -11.72
CA VAL A 48 9.19 -25.17 -12.30
C VAL A 48 8.78 -26.58 -11.88
N ALA A 49 7.59 -26.72 -11.28
CA ALA A 49 7.08 -28.00 -10.85
C ALA A 49 7.05 -29.01 -12.03
N ASP A 50 7.36 -30.25 -11.73
CA ASP A 50 7.36 -31.38 -12.68
C ASP A 50 8.31 -31.22 -13.88
N THR A 51 9.31 -30.34 -13.77
CA THR A 51 10.37 -30.16 -14.77
C THR A 51 11.73 -29.96 -14.10
N ASP A 52 12.82 -30.12 -14.90
CA ASP A 52 14.18 -29.76 -14.47
C ASP A 52 14.52 -28.28 -14.71
N GLN A 53 13.56 -27.50 -15.17
CA GLN A 53 13.79 -26.09 -15.49
C GLN A 53 13.95 -25.25 -14.23
N GLN A 54 14.96 -24.40 -14.26
CA GLN A 54 15.27 -23.46 -13.20
C GLN A 54 15.42 -22.04 -13.79
N HIS A 55 14.81 -21.08 -13.11
CA HIS A 55 14.91 -19.68 -13.51
C HIS A 55 15.51 -18.85 -12.39
N PRO A 56 16.54 -18.04 -12.66
CA PRO A 56 17.03 -17.08 -11.69
C PRO A 56 15.96 -16.04 -11.39
N ILE A 57 15.73 -15.78 -10.10
CA ILE A 57 14.80 -14.76 -9.64
C ILE A 57 15.46 -13.89 -8.58
N TRP A 58 14.87 -12.72 -8.36
CA TRP A 58 15.28 -11.82 -7.31
C TRP A 58 14.11 -11.55 -6.37
N LEU A 59 14.33 -11.78 -5.09
CA LEU A 59 13.34 -11.58 -4.03
C LEU A 59 13.58 -10.23 -3.38
N LYS A 60 12.66 -9.29 -3.58
CA LYS A 60 12.63 -8.01 -2.87
C LYS A 60 11.96 -8.21 -1.51
N CYS A 61 12.75 -8.15 -0.43
CA CYS A 61 12.30 -8.56 0.91
C CYS A 61 11.42 -7.49 1.60
N GLU A 62 10.26 -7.18 1.02
CA GLU A 62 9.35 -6.15 1.54
C GLU A 62 8.63 -6.53 2.85
N SER A 63 8.76 -7.78 3.32
CA SER A 63 8.38 -8.16 4.69
C SER A 63 9.24 -7.47 5.76
N LEU A 64 10.43 -6.97 5.39
CA LEU A 64 11.31 -6.20 6.26
C LEU A 64 11.04 -4.69 6.24
N GLN A 65 10.03 -4.24 5.48
CA GLN A 65 9.62 -2.85 5.41
C GLN A 65 8.91 -2.43 6.70
N ASN A 66 8.96 -1.14 7.04
CA ASN A 66 8.06 -0.56 8.03
C ASN A 66 6.61 -0.92 7.67
N ALA A 67 5.76 -1.19 8.65
CA ALA A 67 4.43 -1.79 8.46
C ALA A 67 4.43 -3.19 7.79
N GLY A 68 5.59 -3.86 7.67
CA GLY A 68 5.71 -5.26 7.27
C GLY A 68 5.38 -5.59 5.82
N ALA A 69 5.23 -4.59 4.93
CA ALA A 69 4.87 -4.83 3.54
C ALA A 69 5.15 -3.65 2.60
N PHE A 70 5.23 -3.94 1.29
CA PHE A 70 5.45 -2.94 0.24
C PHE A 70 4.35 -1.87 0.14
N LYS A 71 3.16 -2.13 0.67
CA LYS A 71 2.00 -1.21 0.60
C LYS A 71 2.28 0.14 1.23
N LEU A 72 3.20 0.20 2.19
CA LEU A 72 3.66 1.44 2.80
C LEU A 72 4.17 2.45 1.77
N ARG A 73 4.91 2.00 0.77
CA ARG A 73 5.49 2.88 -0.26
C ARG A 73 4.43 3.71 -0.96
N GLY A 74 3.38 3.06 -1.46
CA GLY A 74 2.29 3.76 -2.16
C GLY A 74 1.42 4.57 -1.20
N ALA A 75 1.11 4.05 0.00
CA ALA A 75 0.30 4.74 0.98
C ALA A 75 0.97 6.05 1.44
N TYR A 76 2.25 5.99 1.83
CA TYR A 76 2.98 7.17 2.25
C TYR A 76 3.14 8.19 1.12
N ASN A 77 3.52 7.74 -0.08
CA ASN A 77 3.64 8.61 -1.24
C ASN A 77 2.33 9.36 -1.52
N PHE A 78 1.20 8.66 -1.54
CA PHE A 78 -0.12 9.27 -1.78
C PHE A 78 -0.47 10.29 -0.69
N ILE A 79 -0.38 9.89 0.58
CA ILE A 79 -0.78 10.74 1.71
C ILE A 79 0.13 11.97 1.84
N SER A 80 1.41 11.85 1.52
CA SER A 80 2.35 12.97 1.54
C SER A 80 2.04 14.03 0.47
N CYS A 81 1.34 13.68 -0.61
CA CYS A 81 0.93 14.59 -1.67
C CYS A 81 -0.41 15.28 -1.42
N LEU A 82 -1.12 14.98 -0.33
CA LEU A 82 -2.40 15.60 -0.02
C LEU A 82 -2.23 17.10 0.27
N THR A 83 -3.22 17.89 -0.19
CA THR A 83 -3.29 19.31 0.15
C THR A 83 -3.53 19.51 1.65
N GLU A 84 -3.23 20.70 2.19
CA GLU A 84 -3.48 21.00 3.61
C GLU A 84 -4.96 20.84 3.97
N THR A 85 -5.86 21.22 3.07
CA THR A 85 -7.30 21.03 3.26
C THR A 85 -7.70 19.56 3.35
N ASP A 86 -7.10 18.68 2.52
CA ASP A 86 -7.39 17.26 2.57
C ASP A 86 -6.75 16.60 3.78
N ARG A 87 -5.55 17.02 4.15
CA ARG A 87 -4.86 16.57 5.37
C ARG A 87 -5.69 16.84 6.62
N SER A 88 -6.31 18.01 6.74
CA SER A 88 -7.15 18.36 7.88
C SER A 88 -8.40 17.48 8.04
N ARG A 89 -8.85 16.84 6.96
CA ARG A 89 -9.98 15.88 6.97
C ARG A 89 -9.58 14.48 7.37
N GLY A 90 -8.28 14.17 7.30
CA GLY A 90 -7.75 12.82 7.47
C GLY A 90 -7.97 11.94 6.26
N VAL A 91 -7.69 10.65 6.43
CA VAL A 91 -7.80 9.65 5.35
C VAL A 91 -8.71 8.50 5.76
N VAL A 92 -9.44 7.98 4.79
CA VAL A 92 -10.32 6.82 4.97
C VAL A 92 -9.93 5.73 3.97
N THR A 93 -9.87 4.50 4.43
CA THR A 93 -9.67 3.34 3.56
C THR A 93 -10.48 2.14 4.05
N TYR A 94 -10.75 1.20 3.15
CA TYR A 94 -11.27 -0.11 3.56
C TYR A 94 -10.25 -1.19 3.21
N SER A 95 -9.82 -1.93 4.20
CA SER A 95 -8.90 -3.06 4.03
C SER A 95 -8.70 -3.79 5.35
N SER A 96 -8.61 -5.11 5.31
CA SER A 96 -8.23 -5.93 6.47
C SER A 96 -6.79 -6.45 6.40
N GLY A 97 -5.94 -5.90 5.54
CA GLY A 97 -4.60 -6.40 5.28
C GLY A 97 -3.51 -5.34 5.29
N ASN A 98 -2.46 -5.60 4.53
CA ASN A 98 -1.25 -4.77 4.48
C ASN A 98 -1.51 -3.33 4.01
N HIS A 99 -2.56 -3.09 3.22
CA HIS A 99 -2.92 -1.72 2.81
C HIS A 99 -3.44 -0.92 4.01
N ALA A 100 -4.29 -1.51 4.84
CA ALA A 100 -4.76 -0.88 6.07
C ALA A 100 -3.61 -0.46 6.98
N GLN A 101 -2.65 -1.36 7.19
CA GLN A 101 -1.45 -1.07 7.99
C GLN A 101 -0.58 0.02 7.37
N GLY A 102 -0.40 -0.02 6.05
CA GLY A 102 0.35 1.00 5.33
C GLY A 102 -0.28 2.39 5.45
N VAL A 103 -1.61 2.50 5.34
CA VAL A 103 -2.34 3.77 5.50
C VAL A 103 -2.28 4.26 6.95
N ALA A 104 -2.57 3.39 7.93
CA ALA A 104 -2.53 3.76 9.35
C ALA A 104 -1.13 4.24 9.77
N TRP A 105 -0.09 3.50 9.39
CA TRP A 105 1.29 3.87 9.65
C TRP A 105 1.66 5.23 9.01
N SER A 106 1.31 5.41 7.74
CA SER A 106 1.63 6.64 7.02
C SER A 106 0.91 7.86 7.57
N ALA A 107 -0.36 7.71 7.95
CA ALA A 107 -1.14 8.78 8.55
C ALA A 107 -0.54 9.21 9.90
N ARG A 108 -0.15 8.24 10.74
CA ARG A 108 0.53 8.52 12.01
C ARG A 108 1.82 9.31 11.81
N GLU A 109 2.69 8.87 10.91
CA GLU A 109 3.99 9.54 10.64
C GLU A 109 3.81 10.96 10.09
N LEU A 110 2.71 11.20 9.37
CA LEU A 110 2.39 12.50 8.78
C LEU A 110 1.47 13.36 9.66
N GLY A 111 1.10 12.87 10.85
CA GLY A 111 0.27 13.61 11.80
C GLY A 111 -1.20 13.77 11.39
N LEU A 112 -1.75 12.80 10.62
CA LEU A 112 -3.15 12.82 10.18
C LEU A 112 -3.97 11.74 10.92
N SER A 113 -5.28 11.97 11.01
CA SER A 113 -6.21 10.91 11.41
C SER A 113 -6.43 9.92 10.27
N ALA A 114 -6.55 8.64 10.61
CA ALA A 114 -6.91 7.58 9.68
C ALA A 114 -8.13 6.81 10.19
N THR A 115 -9.07 6.54 9.30
CA THR A 115 -10.20 5.64 9.55
C THR A 115 -10.08 4.44 8.64
N VAL A 116 -10.04 3.24 9.22
CA VAL A 116 -9.95 1.99 8.47
C VAL A 116 -11.23 1.19 8.66
N VAL A 117 -11.93 0.96 7.58
CA VAL A 117 -13.13 0.10 7.56
C VAL A 117 -12.71 -1.34 7.31
N MET A 118 -13.13 -2.24 8.19
CA MET A 118 -12.84 -3.68 8.09
C MET A 118 -14.13 -4.49 8.23
N PRO A 119 -14.21 -5.70 7.64
CA PRO A 119 -15.26 -6.66 7.97
C PRO A 119 -15.26 -6.99 9.47
N VAL A 120 -16.43 -7.26 10.04
CA VAL A 120 -16.55 -7.56 11.47
C VAL A 120 -15.84 -8.86 11.88
N ASP A 121 -15.66 -9.76 10.94
CA ASP A 121 -14.96 -11.04 11.08
C ASP A 121 -13.45 -10.95 10.71
N ALA A 122 -12.93 -9.75 10.49
CA ALA A 122 -11.50 -9.57 10.23
C ALA A 122 -10.67 -10.13 11.40
N PRO A 123 -9.56 -10.84 11.12
CA PRO A 123 -8.71 -11.41 12.16
C PRO A 123 -8.28 -10.37 13.19
N SER A 124 -8.42 -10.69 14.48
CA SER A 124 -8.13 -9.76 15.58
C SER A 124 -6.73 -9.21 15.51
N VAL A 125 -5.75 -10.04 15.18
CA VAL A 125 -4.34 -9.64 15.05
C VAL A 125 -4.13 -8.52 14.03
N LYS A 126 -4.89 -8.49 12.94
CA LYS A 126 -4.81 -7.44 11.92
C LYS A 126 -5.48 -6.15 12.38
N ARG A 127 -6.63 -6.29 13.06
CA ARG A 127 -7.34 -5.14 13.63
C ARG A 127 -6.51 -4.47 14.73
N GLU A 128 -5.94 -5.26 15.63
CA GLU A 128 -5.09 -4.77 16.71
C GLU A 128 -3.82 -4.08 16.18
N ALA A 129 -3.22 -4.61 15.11
CA ALA A 129 -2.07 -3.98 14.47
C ALA A 129 -2.40 -2.58 13.91
N VAL A 130 -3.58 -2.41 13.30
CA VAL A 130 -4.03 -1.10 12.78
C VAL A 130 -4.34 -0.13 13.91
N LEU A 131 -5.02 -0.60 14.96
CA LEU A 131 -5.30 0.21 16.16
C LEU A 131 -4.00 0.66 16.85
N ALA A 132 -3.00 -0.22 16.96
CA ALA A 132 -1.68 0.10 17.52
C ALA A 132 -0.92 1.14 16.69
N MET A 133 -1.29 1.32 15.42
CA MET A 133 -0.75 2.38 14.55
C MET A 133 -1.53 3.69 14.64
N GLY A 134 -2.58 3.76 15.46
CA GLY A 134 -3.33 4.99 15.73
C GLY A 134 -4.53 5.25 14.83
N ALA A 135 -4.99 4.28 14.03
CA ALA A 135 -6.21 4.41 13.23
C ALA A 135 -7.45 3.97 14.01
#